data_b79153c34b5f320c143efe47eecf5f20
#
_entry.id   b79153c34b5f320c143efe47eecf5f20
#
_cell.length_a   1.000
_cell.length_b   1.000
_cell.length_c   1.000
_cell.angle_alpha   90.00
_cell.angle_beta   90.00
_cell.angle_gamma   90.00
#
_symmetry.space_group_name_H-M   'P 1'
#
loop_
_entity.id
_entity.type
_entity.pdbx_description
1 polymer ?
#
loop_
_entity_poly.entity_id
_entity_poly.type
_entity_poly.pdbx_seq_one_letter_code
_entity_poly.pdbx_strand_id
1 'polypeptide(L)'
;KKEFGTVKLPFPKNLDKKQVKEIRIIPKHNCKFFEIDFVYIQEQQTMQLNPNNALGIDLGLDNLATCVTNTGASFIVDGKKLKSINQWYNKENARLQSIKDKQGIKGLTNRQYRLLTKRNNRVNYYMNKTARIIVNYCIQNNIGNIVVGYNLDWKRNINIGSCNNQNFAQIPHGNLRVKIKSLCERYG
;
A
#
# COMPACT_ATOMS: atom_id res chain seq x y z
N LYS A 1 10.76 -28.55 28.46
CA LYS A 1 10.73 -27.41 27.52
C LYS A 1 11.34 -27.91 26.21
N LYS A 2 10.57 -27.90 25.08
CA LYS A 2 11.15 -28.14 23.77
C LYS A 2 12.00 -26.91 23.43
N GLU A 3 13.28 -27.05 23.28
CA GLU A 3 14.16 -26.00 22.81
C GLU A 3 13.87 -25.77 21.33
N PHE A 4 13.34 -24.61 21.02
CA PHE A 4 13.23 -24.14 19.64
C PHE A 4 14.58 -23.57 19.23
N GLY A 5 15.07 -23.93 18.05
CA GLY A 5 16.35 -23.45 17.54
C GLY A 5 16.39 -21.91 17.42
N THR A 6 17.58 -21.35 17.33
CA THR A 6 17.80 -19.89 17.20
C THR A 6 17.63 -19.45 15.77
N VAL A 7 16.80 -18.42 15.54
CA VAL A 7 16.66 -17.78 14.21
C VAL A 7 17.38 -16.43 14.25
N LYS A 8 18.39 -16.25 13.39
CA LYS A 8 19.07 -14.96 13.22
C LYS A 8 18.34 -14.13 12.14
N LEU A 9 17.87 -12.95 12.51
CA LEU A 9 17.16 -12.04 11.62
C LEU A 9 17.96 -10.75 11.44
N PRO A 10 18.04 -10.20 10.21
CA PRO A 10 18.64 -8.90 10.00
C PRO A 10 17.74 -7.84 10.67
N PHE A 11 18.32 -7.04 11.56
CA PHE A 11 17.60 -5.93 12.17
C PHE A 11 17.57 -4.73 11.21
N PRO A 12 16.38 -4.10 10.99
CA PRO A 12 16.27 -2.95 10.09
C PRO A 12 17.02 -1.74 10.64
N LYS A 13 17.98 -1.19 9.88
CA LYS A 13 18.82 -0.04 10.29
C LYS A 13 18.01 1.20 10.70
N ASN A 14 16.84 1.40 10.11
CA ASN A 14 15.95 2.51 10.46
C ASN A 14 15.29 2.37 11.84
N LEU A 15 15.45 1.22 12.50
CA LEU A 15 14.94 0.94 13.84
C LEU A 15 16.02 0.95 14.92
N ASP A 16 17.29 1.16 14.58
CA ASP A 16 18.43 1.12 15.54
C ASP A 16 18.24 2.04 16.74
N LYS A 17 17.52 3.17 16.55
CA LYS A 17 17.24 4.15 17.62
C LYS A 17 15.79 4.07 18.13
N LYS A 18 15.02 3.04 17.75
CA LYS A 18 13.63 2.89 18.14
C LYS A 18 13.47 1.84 19.24
N GLN A 19 12.58 2.11 20.17
CA GLN A 19 12.20 1.11 21.18
C GLN A 19 11.24 0.09 20.55
N VAL A 20 11.77 -1.08 20.18
CA VAL A 20 10.94 -2.19 19.70
C VAL A 20 10.21 -2.81 20.89
N LYS A 21 8.90 -2.94 20.78
CA LYS A 21 8.01 -3.53 21.79
C LYS A 21 7.72 -4.99 21.51
N GLU A 22 7.59 -5.35 20.24
CA GLU A 22 7.16 -6.68 19.85
C GLU A 22 7.73 -7.02 18.46
N ILE A 23 8.04 -8.28 18.24
CA ILE A 23 8.36 -8.84 16.93
C ILE A 23 7.32 -9.91 16.63
N ARG A 24 6.60 -9.74 15.51
CA ARG A 24 5.59 -10.67 15.02
C ARG A 24 6.12 -11.44 13.84
N ILE A 25 6.03 -12.77 13.90
CA ILE A 25 6.35 -13.66 12.79
C ILE A 25 5.02 -14.19 12.22
N ILE A 26 4.68 -13.74 11.02
CA ILE A 26 3.39 -14.01 10.39
C ILE A 26 3.58 -15.00 9.24
N PRO A 27 3.06 -16.23 9.32
CA PRO A 27 3.13 -17.18 8.22
C PRO A 27 2.28 -16.70 7.04
N LYS A 28 2.85 -16.81 5.84
CA LYS A 28 2.19 -16.49 4.57
C LYS A 28 2.18 -17.71 3.66
N HIS A 29 1.14 -17.84 2.85
CA HIS A 29 1.05 -18.88 1.82
C HIS A 29 1.29 -20.31 2.36
N ASN A 30 0.53 -20.71 3.38
CA ASN A 30 0.66 -22.00 4.05
C ASN A 30 2.08 -22.24 4.58
N CYS A 31 2.64 -21.28 5.30
CA CYS A 31 3.98 -21.31 5.91
C CYS A 31 5.14 -21.43 4.91
N LYS A 32 4.94 -21.15 3.62
CA LYS A 32 6.02 -21.13 2.63
C LYS A 32 6.91 -19.89 2.72
N PHE A 33 6.39 -18.81 3.29
CA PHE A 33 7.06 -17.55 3.54
C PHE A 33 6.62 -17.00 4.90
N PHE A 34 7.47 -16.17 5.48
CA PHE A 34 7.18 -15.48 6.72
C PHE A 34 7.36 -13.98 6.53
N GLU A 35 6.45 -13.21 7.07
CA GLU A 35 6.55 -11.76 7.22
C GLU A 35 6.96 -11.48 8.67
N ILE A 36 7.89 -10.56 8.86
CA ILE A 36 8.38 -10.20 10.19
C ILE A 36 8.05 -8.73 10.41
N ASP A 37 7.17 -8.48 11.37
CA ASP A 37 6.77 -7.14 11.74
C ASP A 37 7.49 -6.73 13.03
N PHE A 38 8.11 -5.55 12.99
CA PHE A 38 8.70 -4.91 14.16
C PHE A 38 7.73 -3.84 14.66
N VAL A 39 7.12 -4.06 15.82
CA VAL A 39 6.25 -3.08 16.47
C VAL A 39 7.11 -2.20 17.38
N TYR A 40 7.11 -0.91 17.16
CA TYR A 40 7.95 0.02 17.93
C TYR A 40 7.17 1.26 18.36
N ILE A 41 7.66 1.94 19.39
CA ILE A 41 7.11 3.22 19.83
C ILE A 41 7.55 4.30 18.86
N GLN A 42 6.59 5.08 18.42
CA GLN A 42 6.82 6.29 17.66
C GLN A 42 6.16 7.46 18.39
N GLU A 43 6.95 8.43 18.80
CA GLU A 43 6.44 9.67 19.35
C GLU A 43 5.72 10.48 18.28
N GLN A 44 4.61 11.08 18.66
CA GLN A 44 3.87 11.99 17.81
C GLN A 44 4.63 13.31 17.69
N GLN A 45 4.77 13.82 16.48
CA GLN A 45 5.36 15.11 16.19
C GLN A 45 4.21 16.09 15.92
N THR A 46 3.79 16.83 16.93
CA THR A 46 2.72 17.83 16.74
C THR A 46 3.23 18.99 15.91
N MET A 47 2.62 19.18 14.74
CA MET A 47 2.88 20.30 13.84
C MET A 47 1.76 21.33 13.99
N GLN A 48 2.13 22.62 14.14
CA GLN A 48 1.15 23.71 14.12
C GLN A 48 0.86 24.10 12.67
N LEU A 49 -0.14 23.43 12.07
CA LEU A 49 -0.61 23.72 10.71
C LEU A 49 -1.89 24.54 10.75
N ASN A 50 -2.14 25.32 9.69
CA ASN A 50 -3.34 26.15 9.60
C ASN A 50 -4.60 25.27 9.39
N PRO A 51 -5.53 25.24 10.36
CA PRO A 51 -6.73 24.41 10.27
C PRO A 51 -7.74 24.90 9.20
N ASN A 52 -7.59 26.13 8.70
CA ASN A 52 -8.44 26.65 7.61
C ASN A 52 -7.96 26.22 6.24
N ASN A 53 -6.73 25.75 6.12
CA ASN A 53 -6.21 25.23 4.87
C ASN A 53 -6.55 23.73 4.75
N ALA A 54 -7.12 23.36 3.62
CA ALA A 54 -7.58 21.99 3.36
C ALA A 54 -7.11 21.47 2.01
N LEU A 55 -6.79 20.18 1.96
CA LEU A 55 -6.50 19.41 0.75
C LEU A 55 -7.63 18.42 0.49
N GLY A 56 -8.34 18.57 -0.63
CA GLY A 56 -9.28 17.57 -1.14
C GLY A 56 -8.57 16.55 -2.01
N ILE A 57 -8.86 15.27 -1.83
CA ILE A 57 -8.26 14.15 -2.60
C ILE A 57 -9.37 13.34 -3.23
N ASP A 58 -9.36 13.25 -4.56
CA ASP A 58 -10.15 12.29 -5.33
C ASP A 58 -9.25 11.12 -5.77
N LEU A 59 -9.73 9.89 -5.55
CA LEU A 59 -9.00 8.65 -5.83
C LEU A 59 -9.48 8.03 -7.13
N GLY A 60 -8.54 7.74 -8.04
CA GLY A 60 -8.86 7.23 -9.37
C GLY A 60 -7.94 6.12 -9.87
N LEU A 61 -8.05 5.77 -11.15
CA LEU A 61 -7.27 4.72 -11.81
C LEU A 61 -6.02 5.26 -12.50
N ASP A 62 -6.21 6.19 -13.43
CA ASP A 62 -5.12 6.79 -14.20
C ASP A 62 -4.40 7.85 -13.38
N ASN A 63 -5.15 8.61 -12.65
CA ASN A 63 -4.70 9.47 -11.58
C ASN A 63 -4.99 8.77 -10.26
N LEU A 64 -3.96 8.24 -9.59
CA LEU A 64 -4.16 7.54 -8.31
C LEU A 64 -4.75 8.45 -7.25
N ALA A 65 -4.33 9.72 -7.26
CA ALA A 65 -4.88 10.77 -6.41
C ALA A 65 -4.83 12.11 -7.17
N THR A 66 -5.97 12.74 -7.33
CA THR A 66 -6.09 14.14 -7.76
C THR A 66 -6.27 14.99 -6.51
N CYS A 67 -5.34 15.88 -6.26
CA CYS A 67 -5.25 16.67 -5.04
C CYS A 67 -5.48 18.14 -5.36
N VAL A 68 -6.43 18.79 -4.66
CA VAL A 68 -6.77 20.21 -4.83
C VAL A 68 -6.83 20.88 -3.46
N THR A 69 -6.18 22.03 -3.33
CA THR A 69 -6.24 22.83 -2.11
C THR A 69 -7.28 23.94 -2.22
N ASN A 70 -7.85 24.35 -1.08
CA ASN A 70 -8.69 25.55 -1.01
C ASN A 70 -7.90 26.85 -1.21
N THR A 71 -6.58 26.79 -1.25
CA THR A 71 -5.67 27.91 -1.57
C THR A 71 -5.39 28.07 -3.07
N GLY A 72 -6.00 27.23 -3.91
CA GLY A 72 -5.91 27.32 -5.38
C GLY A 72 -4.85 26.47 -6.04
N ALA A 73 -4.01 25.74 -5.26
CA ALA A 73 -3.02 24.82 -5.83
C ALA A 73 -3.60 23.43 -6.09
N SER A 74 -3.06 22.71 -7.08
CA SER A 74 -3.43 21.34 -7.37
C SER A 74 -2.24 20.52 -7.85
N PHE A 75 -2.29 19.20 -7.63
CA PHE A 75 -1.34 18.25 -8.18
C PHE A 75 -1.96 16.86 -8.36
N ILE A 76 -1.32 16.05 -9.18
CA ILE A 76 -1.78 14.70 -9.48
C ILE A 76 -0.68 13.70 -9.12
N VAL A 77 -1.07 12.60 -8.49
CA VAL A 77 -0.22 11.42 -8.33
C VAL A 77 -0.62 10.39 -9.38
N ASP A 78 0.30 10.01 -10.25
CA ASP A 78 0.06 9.11 -11.37
C ASP A 78 -0.32 7.69 -10.91
N GLY A 79 -1.33 7.11 -11.54
CA GLY A 79 -1.78 5.73 -11.31
C GLY A 79 -1.29 4.72 -12.35
N LYS A 80 -0.73 5.18 -13.48
CA LYS A 80 -0.33 4.32 -14.60
C LYS A 80 0.74 3.30 -14.22
N LYS A 81 1.64 3.66 -13.29
CA LYS A 81 2.64 2.75 -12.77
C LYS A 81 2.03 1.55 -12.05
N LEU A 82 0.96 1.74 -11.29
CA LEU A 82 0.22 0.64 -10.64
C LEU A 82 -0.47 -0.25 -11.67
N LYS A 83 -1.08 0.36 -12.70
CA LYS A 83 -1.65 -0.38 -13.84
C LYS A 83 -0.60 -1.26 -14.51
N SER A 84 0.57 -0.71 -14.79
CA SER A 84 1.69 -1.44 -15.40
C SER A 84 2.16 -2.62 -14.52
N ILE A 85 2.29 -2.42 -13.20
CA ILE A 85 2.66 -3.49 -12.26
C ILE A 85 1.61 -4.62 -12.28
N ASN A 86 0.33 -4.28 -12.28
CA ASN A 86 -0.76 -5.25 -12.29
C ASN A 86 -0.86 -5.99 -13.63
N GLN A 87 -0.71 -5.30 -14.76
CA GLN A 87 -0.71 -5.91 -16.09
C GLN A 87 0.45 -6.90 -16.26
N TRP A 88 1.67 -6.51 -15.83
CA TRP A 88 2.80 -7.41 -15.83
C TRP A 88 2.55 -8.65 -14.97
N TYR A 89 2.01 -8.47 -13.76
CA TYR A 89 1.65 -9.57 -12.88
C TYR A 89 0.62 -10.50 -13.53
N ASN A 90 -0.46 -9.95 -14.09
CA ASN A 90 -1.52 -10.72 -14.72
C ASN A 90 -0.99 -11.55 -15.90
N LYS A 91 -0.15 -10.96 -16.76
CA LYS A 91 0.48 -11.64 -17.91
C LYS A 91 1.36 -12.81 -17.46
N GLU A 92 2.25 -12.58 -16.50
CA GLU A 92 3.14 -13.63 -15.99
C GLU A 92 2.39 -14.72 -15.22
N ASN A 93 1.39 -14.33 -14.43
CA ASN A 93 0.57 -15.31 -13.72
C ASN A 93 -0.25 -16.18 -14.68
N ALA A 94 -0.84 -15.61 -15.74
CA ALA A 94 -1.55 -16.37 -16.76
C ALA A 94 -0.63 -17.36 -17.48
N ARG A 95 0.61 -16.94 -17.82
CA ARG A 95 1.61 -17.84 -18.42
C ARG A 95 1.95 -19.02 -17.49
N LEU A 96 2.18 -18.75 -16.21
CA LEU A 96 2.46 -19.80 -15.21
C LEU A 96 1.25 -20.70 -14.99
N GLN A 97 0.04 -20.13 -15.02
CA GLN A 97 -1.20 -20.90 -14.90
C GLN A 97 -1.36 -21.89 -16.06
N SER A 98 -1.15 -21.44 -17.31
CA SER A 98 -1.23 -22.32 -18.49
C SER A 98 -0.24 -23.49 -18.42
N ILE A 99 1.01 -23.26 -17.96
CA ILE A 99 1.99 -24.33 -17.79
C ILE A 99 1.53 -25.32 -16.72
N LYS A 100 1.07 -24.80 -15.59
CA LYS A 100 0.58 -25.59 -14.46
C LYS A 100 -0.60 -26.46 -14.84
N ASP A 101 -1.55 -25.92 -15.60
CA ASP A 101 -2.76 -26.63 -16.03
C ASP A 101 -2.41 -27.80 -16.96
N LYS A 102 -1.43 -27.63 -17.87
CA LYS A 102 -0.89 -28.71 -18.70
C LYS A 102 -0.21 -29.80 -17.90
N GLN A 103 0.33 -29.48 -16.73
CA GLN A 103 0.99 -30.43 -15.81
C GLN A 103 0.02 -31.04 -14.78
N GLY A 104 -1.27 -30.69 -14.80
CA GLY A 104 -2.25 -31.16 -13.82
C GLY A 104 -2.01 -30.72 -12.38
N ILE A 105 -1.16 -29.69 -12.15
CA ILE A 105 -0.80 -29.24 -10.81
C ILE A 105 -1.94 -28.40 -10.22
N LYS A 106 -2.46 -28.81 -9.05
CA LYS A 106 -3.48 -28.07 -8.30
C LYS A 106 -2.84 -27.05 -7.34
N GLY A 107 -3.56 -25.95 -7.07
CA GLY A 107 -3.11 -24.88 -6.17
C GLY A 107 -2.04 -23.97 -6.78
N LEU A 108 -1.50 -23.04 -6.00
CA LEU A 108 -0.46 -22.11 -6.44
C LEU A 108 0.94 -22.73 -6.29
N THR A 109 1.78 -22.56 -7.30
CA THR A 109 3.18 -22.96 -7.26
C THR A 109 4.03 -21.97 -6.46
N ASN A 110 5.22 -22.38 -6.00
CA ASN A 110 6.16 -21.49 -5.33
C ASN A 110 6.54 -20.28 -6.19
N ARG A 111 6.62 -20.45 -7.52
CA ARG A 111 6.90 -19.38 -8.46
C ARG A 111 5.76 -18.36 -8.51
N GLN A 112 4.51 -18.82 -8.51
CA GLN A 112 3.33 -17.94 -8.44
C GLN A 112 3.26 -17.19 -7.10
N TYR A 113 3.57 -17.83 -5.98
CA TYR A 113 3.66 -17.15 -4.68
C TYR A 113 4.72 -16.05 -4.67
N ARG A 114 5.93 -16.32 -5.19
CA ARG A 114 6.99 -15.31 -5.29
C ARG A 114 6.57 -14.14 -6.19
N LEU A 115 5.90 -14.43 -7.31
CA LEU A 115 5.37 -13.42 -8.22
C LEU A 115 4.33 -12.53 -7.53
N LEU A 116 3.39 -13.13 -6.80
CA LEU A 116 2.36 -12.43 -6.03
C LEU A 116 2.99 -11.54 -4.95
N THR A 117 3.93 -12.07 -4.17
CA THR A 117 4.65 -11.31 -3.14
C THR A 117 5.39 -10.13 -3.73
N LYS A 118 6.11 -10.32 -4.85
CA LYS A 118 6.82 -9.24 -5.55
C LYS A 118 5.88 -8.15 -6.03
N ARG A 119 4.73 -8.52 -6.60
CA ARG A 119 3.68 -7.58 -6.99
C ARG A 119 3.15 -6.80 -5.78
N ASN A 120 2.78 -7.47 -4.70
CA ASN A 120 2.23 -6.84 -3.51
C ASN A 120 3.22 -5.87 -2.87
N ASN A 121 4.49 -6.23 -2.78
CA ASN A 121 5.54 -5.36 -2.25
C ASN A 121 5.71 -4.08 -3.10
N ARG A 122 5.69 -4.21 -4.44
CA ARG A 122 5.76 -3.05 -5.35
C ARG A 122 4.56 -2.11 -5.20
N VAL A 123 3.35 -2.67 -5.10
CA VAL A 123 2.12 -1.90 -4.89
C VAL A 123 2.16 -1.20 -3.53
N ASN A 124 2.51 -1.91 -2.45
CA ASN A 124 2.63 -1.34 -1.11
C ASN A 124 3.68 -0.23 -1.04
N TYR A 125 4.82 -0.41 -1.67
CA TYR A 125 5.86 0.62 -1.78
C TYR A 125 5.31 1.89 -2.45
N TYR A 126 4.59 1.74 -3.57
CA TYR A 126 4.01 2.86 -4.28
C TYR A 126 2.96 3.60 -3.43
N MET A 127 2.08 2.86 -2.74
CA MET A 127 1.09 3.43 -1.82
C MET A 127 1.74 4.20 -0.67
N ASN A 128 2.80 3.65 -0.05
CA ASN A 128 3.54 4.33 1.01
C ASN A 128 4.18 5.63 0.50
N LYS A 129 4.79 5.58 -0.70
CA LYS A 129 5.39 6.75 -1.33
C LYS A 129 4.34 7.82 -1.63
N THR A 130 3.19 7.44 -2.17
CA THR A 130 2.08 8.36 -2.45
C THR A 130 1.56 9.03 -1.18
N ALA A 131 1.28 8.25 -0.14
CA ALA A 131 0.83 8.80 1.14
C ALA A 131 1.85 9.79 1.72
N ARG A 132 3.15 9.47 1.64
CA ARG A 132 4.23 10.34 2.10
C ARG A 132 4.31 11.65 1.28
N ILE A 133 4.18 11.58 -0.05
CA ILE A 133 4.17 12.77 -0.91
C ILE A 133 3.02 13.70 -0.52
N ILE A 134 1.81 13.16 -0.34
CA ILE A 134 0.63 13.93 0.02
C ILE A 134 0.80 14.62 1.37
N VAL A 135 1.20 13.88 2.41
CA VAL A 135 1.37 14.44 3.76
C VAL A 135 2.51 15.44 3.82
N ASN A 136 3.65 15.15 3.17
CA ASN A 136 4.76 16.12 3.10
C ASN A 136 4.33 17.40 2.39
N TYR A 137 3.54 17.32 1.32
CA TYR A 137 2.99 18.49 0.65
C TYR A 137 2.13 19.34 1.60
N CYS A 138 1.28 18.72 2.41
CA CYS A 138 0.46 19.42 3.40
C CYS A 138 1.32 20.12 4.44
N ILE A 139 2.34 19.46 4.97
CA ILE A 139 3.28 20.05 5.94
C ILE A 139 4.01 21.25 5.33
N GLN A 140 4.53 21.13 4.11
CA GLN A 140 5.28 22.19 3.43
C GLN A 140 4.44 23.41 3.08
N ASN A 141 3.14 23.22 2.85
CA ASN A 141 2.20 24.27 2.45
C ASN A 141 1.26 24.73 3.59
N ASN A 142 1.57 24.37 4.83
CA ASN A 142 0.79 24.75 6.01
C ASN A 142 -0.69 24.37 5.90
N ILE A 143 -0.98 23.13 5.49
CA ILE A 143 -2.34 22.59 5.32
C ILE A 143 -2.66 21.65 6.49
N GLY A 144 -3.63 22.04 7.33
CA GLY A 144 -4.00 21.31 8.54
C GLY A 144 -5.07 20.21 8.32
N ASN A 145 -5.79 20.25 7.20
CA ASN A 145 -6.88 19.30 6.95
C ASN A 145 -6.72 18.55 5.64
N ILE A 146 -6.95 17.22 5.67
CA ILE A 146 -7.01 16.37 4.47
C ILE A 146 -8.40 15.74 4.39
N VAL A 147 -9.09 15.96 3.29
CA VAL A 147 -10.41 15.37 2.98
C VAL A 147 -10.24 14.37 1.84
N VAL A 148 -10.54 13.10 2.09
CA VAL A 148 -10.42 12.05 1.06
C VAL A 148 -11.82 11.63 0.63
N GLY A 149 -12.12 11.81 -0.66
CA GLY A 149 -13.32 11.27 -1.28
C GLY A 149 -13.22 9.74 -1.33
N TYR A 150 -14.06 9.05 -0.55
CA TYR A 150 -14.04 7.59 -0.51
C TYR A 150 -15.43 7.03 -0.20
N ASN A 151 -15.95 6.21 -1.11
CA ASN A 151 -17.15 5.43 -0.91
C ASN A 151 -16.78 3.96 -0.66
N LEU A 152 -17.20 3.38 0.45
CA LEU A 152 -16.92 1.98 0.82
C LEU A 152 -17.43 0.98 -0.21
N ASP A 153 -18.57 1.26 -0.84
CA ASP A 153 -19.25 0.35 -1.76
C ASP A 153 -18.95 0.60 -3.25
N TRP A 154 -18.16 1.62 -3.57
CA TRP A 154 -17.92 1.99 -4.96
C TRP A 154 -17.30 0.88 -5.83
N LYS A 155 -16.70 -0.15 -5.21
CA LYS A 155 -16.13 -1.31 -5.91
C LYS A 155 -17.11 -2.47 -6.13
N ARG A 156 -18.25 -2.48 -5.44
CA ARG A 156 -19.15 -3.65 -5.44
C ARG A 156 -20.02 -3.77 -6.68
N ASN A 157 -20.44 -2.65 -7.27
CA ASN A 157 -21.40 -2.62 -8.39
C ASN A 157 -20.89 -1.86 -9.62
N ILE A 158 -19.56 -1.70 -9.74
CA ILE A 158 -19.00 -0.99 -10.89
C ILE A 158 -19.01 -1.88 -12.13
N ASN A 159 -19.68 -1.41 -13.17
CA ASN A 159 -19.63 -1.98 -14.50
C ASN A 159 -19.08 -0.94 -15.50
N ILE A 160 -17.75 -0.79 -15.53
CA ILE A 160 -17.01 0.08 -16.45
C ILE A 160 -16.25 -0.71 -17.52
N GLY A 161 -16.72 -1.94 -17.77
CA GLY A 161 -16.10 -2.91 -18.67
C GLY A 161 -15.04 -3.80 -17.98
N SER A 162 -14.91 -5.03 -18.46
CA SER A 162 -14.10 -6.10 -17.80
C SER A 162 -12.65 -5.69 -17.52
N CYS A 163 -11.98 -5.05 -18.47
CA CYS A 163 -10.60 -4.60 -18.35
C CYS A 163 -10.44 -3.51 -17.27
N ASN A 164 -11.35 -2.53 -17.27
CA ASN A 164 -11.33 -1.43 -16.28
C ASN A 164 -11.73 -1.94 -14.91
N ASN A 165 -12.71 -2.85 -14.81
CA ASN A 165 -13.11 -3.49 -13.56
C ASN A 165 -11.93 -4.23 -12.92
N GLN A 166 -11.16 -5.00 -13.71
CA GLN A 166 -9.97 -5.70 -13.23
C GLN A 166 -8.91 -4.72 -12.72
N ASN A 167 -8.60 -3.68 -13.46
CA ASN A 167 -7.63 -2.67 -13.06
C ASN A 167 -8.07 -1.97 -11.77
N PHE A 168 -9.35 -1.61 -11.67
CA PHE A 168 -9.92 -0.91 -10.53
C PHE A 168 -9.92 -1.77 -9.25
N ALA A 169 -10.31 -3.05 -9.36
CA ALA A 169 -10.31 -3.98 -8.24
C ALA A 169 -8.90 -4.22 -7.68
N GLN A 170 -7.87 -4.17 -8.52
CA GLN A 170 -6.49 -4.45 -8.14
C GLN A 170 -5.76 -3.27 -7.48
N ILE A 171 -6.31 -2.04 -7.51
CA ILE A 171 -5.71 -0.88 -6.84
C ILE A 171 -6.31 -0.75 -5.43
N PRO A 172 -5.50 -0.86 -4.36
CA PRO A 172 -6.00 -0.84 -2.99
C PRO A 172 -6.19 0.60 -2.46
N HIS A 173 -7.19 1.34 -2.98
CA HIS A 173 -7.49 2.72 -2.56
C HIS A 173 -7.74 2.84 -1.05
N GLY A 174 -8.43 1.86 -0.44
CA GLY A 174 -8.63 1.82 1.01
C GLY A 174 -7.32 1.80 1.79
N ASN A 175 -6.31 1.05 1.30
CA ASN A 175 -4.99 1.02 1.94
C ASN A 175 -4.29 2.38 1.84
N LEU A 176 -4.45 3.12 0.73
CA LEU A 176 -3.90 4.46 0.60
C LEU A 176 -4.51 5.41 1.65
N ARG A 177 -5.83 5.37 1.81
CA ARG A 177 -6.54 6.15 2.83
C ARG A 177 -6.02 5.85 4.24
N VAL A 178 -5.91 4.56 4.60
CA VAL A 178 -5.38 4.14 5.92
C VAL A 178 -3.95 4.64 6.13
N LYS A 179 -3.09 4.59 5.09
CA LYS A 179 -1.71 5.07 5.16
C LYS A 179 -1.62 6.59 5.33
N ILE A 180 -2.46 7.36 4.63
CA ILE A 180 -2.55 8.82 4.80
C ILE A 180 -2.98 9.11 6.24
N LYS A 181 -4.06 8.48 6.73
CA LYS A 181 -4.55 8.65 8.09
C LYS A 181 -3.45 8.37 9.13
N SER A 182 -2.77 7.24 9.03
CA SER A 182 -1.69 6.86 9.95
C SER A 182 -0.50 7.85 9.92
N LEU A 183 -0.21 8.45 8.77
CA LEU A 183 0.81 9.50 8.70
C LEU A 183 0.33 10.81 9.31
N CYS A 184 -0.94 11.21 9.11
CA CYS A 184 -1.52 12.39 9.76
C CYS A 184 -1.48 12.25 11.28
N GLU A 185 -1.90 11.11 11.84
CA GLU A 185 -1.85 10.81 13.27
C GLU A 185 -0.43 10.91 13.86
N ARG A 186 0.60 10.72 13.03
CA ARG A 186 2.01 10.87 13.43
C ARG A 186 2.42 12.34 13.58
N TYR A 187 1.79 13.24 12.83
CA TYR A 187 2.16 14.66 12.79
C TYR A 187 1.16 15.58 13.52
N GLY A 188 0.17 15.04 14.18
CA GLY A 188 -0.87 15.77 14.94
C GLY A 188 -2.13 15.88 14.13
#